data_21738d7aeabdc2ba1669762f145f2d78
#
_entry.id   21738d7aeabdc2ba1669762f145f2d78
#
_cell.length_a   1.000
_cell.length_b   1.000
_cell.length_c   1.000
_cell.angle_alpha   90.00
_cell.angle_beta   90.00
_cell.angle_gamma   90.00
#
_symmetry.space_group_name_H-M   'P 1'
#
loop_
_entity.id
_entity.type
_entity.pdbx_description
1 polymer ?
#
loop_
_entity_poly.entity_id
_entity_poly.type
_entity_poly.pdbx_seq_one_letter_code
_entity_poly.pdbx_strand_id
1 'polypeptide(L)'
;MPKPATDFNDPINLQVMWNRLIFIADQADNVLGKTAFSPIVRENHDYVTVLLDSKGRALAQCTWSIPVFITSLPAAAQNYFLPKFPADKLEEGDVLATNDPEIGTGHLPDVTMITPIFKNGKVVAYAGSIAHLPDIGGAPLHSEASDIYEEGIRFPIIKLLKAGVPNQDVFDIIEASVRLPTEVRGDLESMIAANNVMGRELVKFLDEYGLDDVEGLATAIHSRSEAQTRKAIREWPNGSYAAEVLLDGYDVDVTLKASVIIKDDSIHVDYTGTSDQVLHSINCRTNYRYAHSVYALKCLLDPETPNNEGCIVPITDEAPLGCILNPQHWTAGNSRNLIGHVIPSLIFKALEGVVPEKVMGDSGGAPIWAANCVGQRNDGTQYGSVQNFHGGQGARAELDGLDTLSFPSNCKVTAIEMFEVAVPVLTERKELIADSGGAGKHRGGLGQRVVLRNLGKNPMNIYLASERVRHPCFGVVEGQSGSAGKVMKDGKPQFPKGKVVLKTGQRLEVETPGGGGWGAASDRSHALIEQDLSENLITAKAAKEIYGYSGPIAAAAE
;
A
#
# COMPACT_ATOMS: atom_id res chain seq x y z
N MET A 1 9.86 36.58 -22.07
CA MET A 1 9.66 36.82 -20.64
C MET A 1 11.03 36.68 -19.96
N PRO A 2 11.35 37.38 -18.86
CA PRO A 2 12.57 37.10 -18.12
C PRO A 2 12.53 35.65 -17.63
N LYS A 3 13.69 34.95 -17.66
CA LYS A 3 13.77 33.61 -17.09
C LYS A 3 13.39 33.67 -15.60
N PRO A 4 12.63 32.70 -15.06
CA PRO A 4 12.35 32.62 -13.64
C PRO A 4 13.65 32.58 -12.83
N ALA A 5 13.63 33.07 -11.62
CA ALA A 5 14.78 33.00 -10.73
C ALA A 5 15.13 31.54 -10.38
N THR A 6 16.40 31.19 -10.50
CA THR A 6 16.94 29.83 -10.24
C THR A 6 17.75 29.79 -8.94
N ASP A 7 17.47 30.71 -7.99
CA ASP A 7 18.10 30.64 -6.67
C ASP A 7 17.40 29.56 -5.82
N PHE A 8 18.07 28.42 -5.67
CA PHE A 8 17.60 27.30 -4.84
C PHE A 8 17.70 27.58 -3.33
N ASN A 9 18.36 28.68 -2.91
CA ASN A 9 18.43 29.09 -1.51
C ASN A 9 17.20 29.94 -1.12
N ASP A 10 16.49 30.53 -2.08
CA ASP A 10 15.22 31.20 -1.83
C ASP A 10 14.12 30.16 -1.57
N PRO A 11 13.52 30.14 -0.36
CA PRO A 11 12.51 29.16 0.01
C PRO A 11 11.26 29.18 -0.91
N ILE A 12 10.90 30.36 -1.42
CA ILE A 12 9.72 30.51 -2.29
C ILE A 12 10.00 29.89 -3.67
N ASN A 13 11.14 30.23 -4.26
CA ASN A 13 11.56 29.66 -5.55
C ASN A 13 11.69 28.14 -5.47
N LEU A 14 12.35 27.64 -4.41
CA LEU A 14 12.49 26.21 -4.17
C LEU A 14 11.12 25.52 -4.09
N GLN A 15 10.17 26.09 -3.34
CA GLN A 15 8.83 25.50 -3.19
C GLN A 15 8.05 25.51 -4.51
N VAL A 16 8.13 26.59 -5.28
CA VAL A 16 7.47 26.68 -6.60
C VAL A 16 8.03 25.63 -7.55
N MET A 17 9.35 25.50 -7.64
CA MET A 17 9.99 24.51 -8.49
C MET A 17 9.68 23.07 -8.05
N TRP A 18 9.70 22.81 -6.76
CA TRP A 18 9.36 21.49 -6.22
C TRP A 18 7.90 21.11 -6.52
N ASN A 19 6.96 22.04 -6.30
CA ASN A 19 5.54 21.80 -6.65
C ASN A 19 5.36 21.53 -8.15
N ARG A 20 6.18 22.15 -9.02
CA ARG A 20 6.18 21.86 -10.45
C ARG A 20 6.67 20.45 -10.77
N LEU A 21 7.68 19.94 -10.05
CA LEU A 21 8.13 18.55 -10.19
C LEU A 21 7.06 17.55 -9.72
N ILE A 22 6.39 17.83 -8.60
CA ILE A 22 5.25 17.02 -8.12
C ILE A 22 4.14 17.02 -9.17
N PHE A 23 3.80 18.18 -9.73
CA PHE A 23 2.80 18.28 -10.79
C PHE A 23 3.16 17.48 -12.05
N ILE A 24 4.45 17.39 -12.39
CA ILE A 24 4.92 16.54 -13.51
C ILE A 24 4.67 15.06 -13.19
N ALA A 25 4.92 14.62 -11.95
CA ALA A 25 4.59 13.27 -11.50
C ALA A 25 3.08 13.03 -11.52
N ASP A 26 2.25 14.00 -11.06
CA ASP A 26 0.78 13.92 -11.12
C ASP A 26 0.23 13.83 -12.56
N GLN A 27 0.87 14.49 -13.52
CA GLN A 27 0.49 14.35 -14.93
C GLN A 27 0.75 12.93 -15.45
N ALA A 28 1.89 12.33 -15.08
CA ALA A 28 2.20 10.94 -15.43
C ALA A 28 1.23 9.96 -14.76
N ASP A 29 0.91 10.19 -13.48
CA ASP A 29 -0.10 9.43 -12.72
C ASP A 29 -1.45 9.43 -13.44
N ASN A 30 -1.93 10.59 -13.83
CA ASN A 30 -3.18 10.73 -14.59
C ASN A 30 -3.16 10.01 -15.94
N VAL A 31 -2.03 10.00 -16.64
CA VAL A 31 -1.88 9.25 -17.89
C VAL A 31 -1.99 7.77 -17.63
N LEU A 32 -1.25 7.24 -16.64
CA LEU A 32 -1.27 5.84 -16.29
C LEU A 32 -2.69 5.37 -15.95
N GLY A 33 -3.36 6.04 -15.01
CA GLY A 33 -4.70 5.67 -14.58
C GLY A 33 -5.77 5.76 -15.68
N LYS A 34 -5.64 6.70 -16.62
CA LYS A 34 -6.61 6.86 -17.71
C LYS A 34 -6.38 5.93 -18.90
N THR A 35 -5.17 5.44 -19.08
CA THR A 35 -4.81 4.57 -20.22
C THR A 35 -4.71 3.09 -19.82
N ALA A 36 -4.70 2.78 -18.52
CA ALA A 36 -4.65 1.42 -18.01
C ALA A 36 -5.88 0.60 -18.40
N PHE A 37 -5.65 -0.69 -18.61
CA PHE A 37 -6.67 -1.64 -19.07
C PHE A 37 -7.32 -2.37 -17.90
N SER A 38 -6.55 -2.74 -16.88
CA SER A 38 -7.07 -3.52 -15.77
C SER A 38 -7.80 -2.66 -14.72
N PRO A 39 -8.84 -3.21 -14.06
CA PRO A 39 -9.51 -2.52 -12.96
C PRO A 39 -8.60 -2.25 -11.75
N ILE A 40 -7.60 -3.11 -11.48
CA ILE A 40 -6.72 -2.93 -10.33
C ILE A 40 -5.85 -1.67 -10.48
N VAL A 41 -5.40 -1.38 -11.68
CA VAL A 41 -4.68 -0.12 -11.97
C VAL A 41 -5.67 1.03 -12.07
N ARG A 42 -6.67 0.92 -12.93
CA ARG A 42 -7.56 2.04 -13.28
C ARG A 42 -8.51 2.46 -12.16
N GLU A 43 -9.13 1.49 -11.45
CA GLU A 43 -10.14 1.75 -10.43
C GLU A 43 -9.56 1.75 -9.01
N ASN A 44 -8.69 0.77 -8.69
CA ASN A 44 -8.12 0.66 -7.34
C ASN A 44 -6.93 1.59 -7.14
N HIS A 45 -6.38 2.17 -8.22
CA HIS A 45 -5.21 3.06 -8.19
C HIS A 45 -3.99 2.39 -7.54
N ASP A 46 -3.74 1.11 -7.90
CA ASP A 46 -2.63 0.34 -7.35
C ASP A 46 -1.35 0.54 -8.18
N TYR A 47 -0.86 1.78 -8.16
CA TYR A 47 0.35 2.21 -8.87
C TYR A 47 0.92 3.51 -8.28
N VAL A 48 2.10 3.89 -8.76
CA VAL A 48 2.78 5.16 -8.44
C VAL A 48 3.60 5.64 -9.63
N THR A 49 3.81 6.95 -9.69
CA THR A 49 4.80 7.58 -10.57
C THR A 49 5.76 8.44 -9.74
N VAL A 50 7.05 8.30 -9.99
CA VAL A 50 8.13 8.96 -9.25
C VAL A 50 9.17 9.51 -10.20
N LEU A 51 9.52 10.78 -10.03
CA LEU A 51 10.66 11.39 -10.68
C LEU A 51 11.91 11.15 -9.82
N LEU A 52 12.94 10.56 -10.41
CA LEU A 52 14.22 10.30 -9.78
C LEU A 52 15.29 11.24 -10.37
N ASP A 53 16.26 11.63 -9.55
CA ASP A 53 17.45 12.34 -10.05
C ASP A 53 18.39 11.43 -10.86
N SER A 54 19.50 11.97 -11.35
CA SER A 54 20.48 11.21 -12.17
C SER A 54 21.16 10.07 -11.39
N LYS A 55 21.06 10.05 -10.05
CA LYS A 55 21.60 9.01 -9.18
C LYS A 55 20.54 7.99 -8.75
N GLY A 56 19.32 8.12 -9.26
CA GLY A 56 18.20 7.23 -8.91
C GLY A 56 17.55 7.54 -7.55
N ARG A 57 17.82 8.69 -6.95
CA ARG A 57 17.22 9.11 -5.67
C ARG A 57 15.85 9.74 -5.93
N ALA A 58 14.88 9.49 -5.07
CA ALA A 58 13.53 10.06 -5.20
C ALA A 58 13.57 11.59 -5.07
N LEU A 59 13.08 12.28 -6.10
CA LEU A 59 13.04 13.75 -6.17
C LEU A 59 11.62 14.28 -5.95
N ALA A 60 10.65 13.72 -6.66
CA ALA A 60 9.23 14.04 -6.51
C ALA A 60 8.37 12.83 -6.84
N GLN A 61 7.27 12.68 -6.13
CA GLN A 61 6.30 11.60 -6.26
C GLN A 61 4.92 12.19 -6.55
N CYS A 62 4.06 11.46 -7.26
CA CYS A 62 2.67 11.87 -7.44
C CYS A 62 1.94 12.01 -6.09
N THR A 63 1.01 12.94 -6.04
CA THR A 63 0.26 13.28 -4.83
C THR A 63 -0.57 12.11 -4.31
N TRP A 64 -1.20 11.38 -5.21
CA TRP A 64 -1.96 10.17 -4.88
C TRP A 64 -1.11 8.93 -5.13
N SER A 65 -0.69 8.24 -4.07
CA SER A 65 0.27 7.16 -4.17
C SER A 65 -0.01 6.05 -3.15
N ILE A 66 0.48 4.86 -3.46
CA ILE A 66 0.59 3.75 -2.51
C ILE A 66 1.87 4.00 -1.68
N PRO A 67 1.76 4.15 -0.35
CA PRO A 67 2.90 4.55 0.49
C PRO A 67 4.12 3.63 0.39
N VAL A 68 3.91 2.33 0.22
CA VAL A 68 5.00 1.35 0.12
C VAL A 68 5.92 1.57 -1.08
N PHE A 69 5.46 2.25 -2.11
CA PHE A 69 6.27 2.49 -3.31
C PHE A 69 7.30 3.60 -3.14
N ILE A 70 7.15 4.43 -2.09
CA ILE A 70 8.01 5.59 -1.79
C ILE A 70 9.49 5.21 -1.73
N THR A 71 9.83 4.15 -1.01
CA THR A 71 11.22 3.72 -0.82
C THR A 71 11.62 2.62 -1.79
N SER A 72 10.67 1.79 -2.25
CA SER A 72 10.95 0.62 -3.08
C SER A 72 11.53 1.02 -4.44
N LEU A 73 10.96 2.03 -5.10
CA LEU A 73 11.40 2.45 -6.44
C LEU A 73 12.80 3.08 -6.42
N PRO A 74 13.10 4.09 -5.56
CA PRO A 74 14.45 4.64 -5.50
C PRO A 74 15.50 3.61 -5.05
N ALA A 75 15.17 2.73 -4.11
CA ALA A 75 16.07 1.65 -3.71
C ALA A 75 16.36 0.68 -4.87
N ALA A 76 15.33 0.31 -5.66
CA ALA A 76 15.50 -0.49 -6.87
C ALA A 76 16.41 0.22 -7.88
N ALA A 77 16.19 1.50 -8.13
CA ALA A 77 16.99 2.31 -9.03
C ALA A 77 18.46 2.30 -8.62
N GLN A 78 18.75 2.74 -7.39
CA GLN A 78 20.10 2.94 -6.89
C GLN A 78 20.89 1.63 -6.75
N ASN A 79 20.25 0.58 -6.24
CA ASN A 79 20.97 -0.66 -5.89
C ASN A 79 21.01 -1.71 -7.00
N TYR A 80 20.11 -1.63 -7.99
CA TYR A 80 19.98 -2.69 -8.99
C TYR A 80 19.92 -2.21 -10.44
N PHE A 81 19.05 -1.23 -10.77
CA PHE A 81 18.90 -0.79 -12.17
C PHE A 81 20.13 -0.05 -12.68
N LEU A 82 20.57 0.97 -11.97
CA LEU A 82 21.71 1.80 -12.36
C LEU A 82 23.05 1.03 -12.35
N PRO A 83 23.34 0.16 -11.37
CA PRO A 83 24.52 -0.72 -11.42
C PRO A 83 24.52 -1.67 -12.61
N LYS A 84 23.35 -2.20 -13.02
CA LYS A 84 23.25 -3.12 -14.17
C LYS A 84 23.28 -2.37 -15.51
N PHE A 85 22.63 -1.22 -15.58
CA PHE A 85 22.53 -0.36 -16.76
C PHE A 85 22.95 1.07 -16.39
N PRO A 86 24.27 1.33 -16.25
CA PRO A 86 24.74 2.69 -16.00
C PRO A 86 24.44 3.61 -17.19
N ALA A 87 24.41 4.92 -16.94
CA ALA A 87 23.92 5.92 -17.88
C ALA A 87 24.61 5.87 -19.27
N ASP A 88 25.88 5.50 -19.33
CA ASP A 88 26.66 5.33 -20.56
C ASP A 88 26.28 4.12 -21.41
N LYS A 89 25.49 3.18 -20.87
CA LYS A 89 24.94 2.00 -21.57
C LYS A 89 23.46 2.17 -21.96
N LEU A 90 22.88 3.32 -21.66
CA LEU A 90 21.50 3.62 -21.98
C LEU A 90 21.40 4.49 -23.23
N GLU A 91 20.33 4.27 -23.99
CA GLU A 91 19.98 5.01 -25.18
C GLU A 91 18.63 5.71 -24.98
N GLU A 92 18.43 6.83 -25.68
CA GLU A 92 17.15 7.53 -25.66
C GLU A 92 16.03 6.60 -26.17
N GLY A 93 14.96 6.48 -25.40
CA GLY A 93 13.87 5.55 -25.67
C GLY A 93 14.02 4.16 -25.04
N ASP A 94 15.10 3.89 -24.32
CA ASP A 94 15.20 2.68 -23.49
C ASP A 94 14.15 2.69 -22.37
N VAL A 95 13.54 1.53 -22.11
CA VAL A 95 12.66 1.31 -20.96
C VAL A 95 13.09 0.04 -20.25
N LEU A 96 13.45 0.17 -18.99
CA LEU A 96 13.89 -0.93 -18.14
C LEU A 96 12.75 -1.37 -17.23
N ALA A 97 12.56 -2.67 -17.04
CA ALA A 97 11.57 -3.20 -16.11
C ALA A 97 12.01 -4.49 -15.44
N THR A 98 11.41 -4.76 -14.28
CA THR A 98 11.51 -6.04 -13.55
C THR A 98 10.26 -6.22 -12.68
N ASN A 99 9.92 -7.47 -12.40
CA ASN A 99 9.00 -7.83 -11.33
C ASN A 99 9.67 -8.71 -10.26
N ASP A 100 11.00 -8.72 -10.21
CA ASP A 100 11.72 -9.48 -9.20
C ASP A 100 11.42 -8.89 -7.79
N PRO A 101 10.84 -9.68 -6.87
CA PRO A 101 10.44 -9.18 -5.55
C PRO A 101 11.61 -8.79 -4.66
N GLU A 102 12.81 -9.27 -4.93
CA GLU A 102 14.02 -8.83 -4.22
C GLU A 102 14.46 -7.42 -4.62
N ILE A 103 14.05 -6.97 -5.81
CA ILE A 103 14.41 -5.68 -6.39
C ILE A 103 13.28 -4.66 -6.18
N GLY A 104 12.05 -5.07 -6.48
CA GLY A 104 10.86 -4.21 -6.46
C GLY A 104 10.18 -4.14 -5.09
N THR A 105 8.90 -4.47 -5.04
CA THR A 105 8.01 -4.25 -3.88
C THR A 105 7.79 -5.48 -3.00
N GLY A 106 8.51 -6.55 -3.24
CA GLY A 106 8.45 -7.76 -2.41
C GLY A 106 7.47 -8.84 -2.89
N HIS A 107 6.77 -8.66 -4.04
CA HIS A 107 5.98 -9.70 -4.71
C HIS A 107 5.99 -9.58 -6.25
N LEU A 108 5.65 -10.67 -6.93
CA LEU A 108 5.75 -10.74 -8.40
C LEU A 108 4.71 -9.88 -9.17
N PRO A 109 3.47 -9.65 -8.68
CA PRO A 109 2.49 -8.88 -9.46
C PRO A 109 2.90 -7.42 -9.73
N ASP A 110 3.76 -6.82 -8.90
CA ASP A 110 4.19 -5.44 -9.09
C ASP A 110 5.34 -5.37 -10.08
N VAL A 111 5.13 -4.68 -11.19
CA VAL A 111 6.21 -4.36 -12.13
C VAL A 111 6.81 -2.99 -11.80
N THR A 112 8.11 -2.97 -11.55
CA THR A 112 8.91 -1.73 -11.41
C THR A 112 9.51 -1.38 -12.75
N MET A 113 9.26 -0.16 -13.24
CA MET A 113 9.71 0.34 -14.53
C MET A 113 10.49 1.63 -14.37
N ILE A 114 11.63 1.78 -15.08
CA ILE A 114 12.47 2.97 -15.08
C ILE A 114 12.82 3.33 -16.53
N THR A 115 12.65 4.61 -16.86
CA THR A 115 12.94 5.19 -18.18
C THR A 115 13.95 6.32 -18.00
N PRO A 116 15.12 6.29 -18.65
CA PRO A 116 16.08 7.40 -18.61
C PRO A 116 15.54 8.63 -19.34
N ILE A 117 15.74 9.80 -18.76
CA ILE A 117 15.37 11.09 -19.35
C ILE A 117 16.63 11.74 -19.89
N PHE A 118 16.66 11.94 -21.21
CA PHE A 118 17.78 12.54 -21.91
C PHE A 118 17.56 14.03 -22.16
N LYS A 119 18.63 14.80 -21.97
CA LYS A 119 18.75 16.20 -22.44
C LYS A 119 20.14 16.42 -23.01
N ASN A 120 20.22 16.95 -24.22
CA ASN A 120 21.49 17.19 -24.91
C ASN A 120 22.41 15.93 -24.97
N GLY A 121 21.83 14.76 -25.19
CA GLY A 121 22.56 13.49 -25.30
C GLY A 121 23.08 12.92 -23.97
N LYS A 122 22.65 13.45 -22.82
CA LYS A 122 23.02 12.97 -21.47
C LYS A 122 21.78 12.60 -20.68
N VAL A 123 21.87 11.55 -19.86
CA VAL A 123 20.85 11.21 -18.87
C VAL A 123 20.89 12.25 -17.76
N VAL A 124 19.78 12.96 -17.55
CA VAL A 124 19.66 14.04 -16.54
C VAL A 124 18.78 13.64 -15.36
N ALA A 125 17.94 12.61 -15.53
CA ALA A 125 17.02 12.10 -14.52
C ALA A 125 16.43 10.77 -15.01
N TYR A 126 15.57 10.14 -14.17
CA TYR A 126 14.80 8.96 -14.55
C TYR A 126 13.34 9.17 -14.20
N ALA A 127 12.45 8.74 -15.10
CA ALA A 127 11.04 8.54 -14.82
C ALA A 127 10.83 7.11 -14.31
N GLY A 128 10.18 6.95 -13.18
CA GLY A 128 9.89 5.65 -12.61
C GLY A 128 8.41 5.45 -12.36
N SER A 129 7.94 4.23 -12.53
CA SER A 129 6.60 3.81 -12.17
C SER A 129 6.59 2.39 -11.61
N ILE A 130 5.63 2.11 -10.73
CA ILE A 130 5.29 0.76 -10.27
C ILE A 130 3.80 0.59 -10.45
N ALA A 131 3.36 -0.55 -10.95
CA ALA A 131 1.95 -0.90 -11.04
C ALA A 131 1.74 -2.38 -10.77
N HIS A 132 0.64 -2.69 -10.08
CA HIS A 132 0.19 -4.05 -9.83
C HIS A 132 -0.51 -4.62 -11.05
N LEU A 133 0.07 -5.61 -11.72
CA LEU A 133 -0.54 -6.27 -12.86
C LEU A 133 -1.68 -7.20 -12.43
N PRO A 134 -2.75 -7.34 -13.24
CA PRO A 134 -3.92 -8.14 -12.90
C PRO A 134 -3.64 -9.65 -12.90
N ASP A 135 -2.61 -10.09 -13.60
CA ASP A 135 -2.19 -11.49 -13.70
C ASP A 135 -0.70 -11.59 -14.10
N ILE A 136 -0.02 -12.52 -13.46
CA ILE A 136 1.39 -12.83 -13.74
C ILE A 136 1.60 -14.34 -14.00
N GLY A 137 0.53 -15.06 -14.34
CA GLY A 137 0.57 -16.51 -14.47
C GLY A 137 0.59 -17.22 -13.11
N GLY A 138 1.09 -18.44 -13.07
CA GLY A 138 1.20 -19.21 -11.83
C GLY A 138 -0.11 -19.37 -11.06
N ALA A 139 0.01 -19.51 -9.76
CA ALA A 139 -1.13 -19.48 -8.85
C ALA A 139 -1.68 -18.05 -8.72
N PRO A 140 -3.01 -17.86 -8.77
CA PRO A 140 -3.61 -16.54 -8.51
C PRO A 140 -3.17 -15.98 -7.16
N LEU A 141 -3.26 -14.66 -6.98
CA LEU A 141 -2.87 -13.99 -5.73
C LEU A 141 -3.57 -14.64 -4.52
N HIS A 142 -2.83 -15.39 -3.72
CA HIS A 142 -3.31 -16.07 -2.52
C HIS A 142 -2.16 -16.43 -1.57
N SER A 143 -2.50 -16.90 -0.37
CA SER A 143 -1.53 -17.21 0.68
C SER A 143 -1.04 -18.67 0.71
N GLU A 144 -1.47 -19.53 -0.24
CA GLU A 144 -1.18 -20.98 -0.20
C GLU A 144 0.12 -21.40 -0.92
N ALA A 145 0.68 -20.55 -1.81
CA ALA A 145 1.92 -20.90 -2.50
C ALA A 145 3.06 -21.16 -1.50
N SER A 146 3.85 -22.20 -1.74
CA SER A 146 4.93 -22.62 -0.85
C SER A 146 6.27 -22.00 -1.22
N ASP A 147 6.46 -21.65 -2.48
CA ASP A 147 7.65 -21.00 -2.98
C ASP A 147 7.33 -19.98 -4.09
N ILE A 148 8.33 -19.18 -4.45
CA ILE A 148 8.20 -18.12 -5.45
C ILE A 148 7.89 -18.65 -6.86
N TYR A 149 8.27 -19.90 -7.18
CA TYR A 149 8.10 -20.45 -8.52
C TYR A 149 6.65 -20.85 -8.80
N GLU A 150 5.87 -21.12 -7.76
CA GLU A 150 4.42 -21.34 -7.87
C GLU A 150 3.65 -20.05 -8.12
N GLU A 151 4.22 -18.89 -7.76
CA GLU A 151 3.53 -17.59 -7.77
C GLU A 151 3.38 -16.97 -9.15
N GLY A 152 4.21 -17.34 -10.13
CA GLY A 152 4.08 -16.85 -11.49
C GLY A 152 5.40 -16.58 -12.21
N ILE A 153 5.33 -15.87 -13.34
CA ILE A 153 6.50 -15.49 -14.10
C ILE A 153 7.32 -14.42 -13.34
N ARG A 154 8.63 -14.67 -13.25
CA ARG A 154 9.61 -13.72 -12.74
C ARG A 154 10.60 -13.36 -13.84
N PHE A 155 10.76 -12.07 -14.10
CA PHE A 155 11.78 -11.59 -15.03
C PHE A 155 12.77 -10.63 -14.34
N PRO A 156 14.07 -10.78 -14.66
CA PRO A 156 15.10 -9.88 -14.10
C PRO A 156 14.95 -8.48 -14.70
N ILE A 157 15.79 -7.53 -14.28
CA ILE A 157 15.86 -6.23 -14.95
C ILE A 157 16.22 -6.46 -16.42
N ILE A 158 15.31 -6.07 -17.32
CA ILE A 158 15.40 -6.21 -18.77
C ILE A 158 15.01 -4.89 -19.46
N LYS A 159 15.45 -4.73 -20.71
CA LYS A 159 14.92 -3.66 -21.57
C LYS A 159 13.62 -4.13 -22.23
N LEU A 160 12.48 -3.57 -21.82
CA LEU A 160 11.20 -3.74 -22.51
C LEU A 160 11.19 -3.03 -23.85
N LEU A 161 11.78 -1.82 -23.89
CA LEU A 161 12.08 -1.10 -25.12
C LEU A 161 13.58 -0.91 -25.23
N LYS A 162 14.10 -1.01 -26.46
CA LYS A 162 15.50 -0.73 -26.83
C LYS A 162 15.47 0.43 -27.83
N ALA A 163 15.99 1.59 -27.45
CA ALA A 163 15.97 2.82 -28.25
C ALA A 163 14.58 3.10 -28.86
N GLY A 164 13.52 2.99 -28.07
CA GLY A 164 12.14 3.20 -28.49
C GLY A 164 11.46 2.03 -29.22
N VAL A 165 12.20 0.94 -29.52
CA VAL A 165 11.66 -0.23 -30.20
C VAL A 165 11.25 -1.31 -29.18
N PRO A 166 10.00 -1.80 -29.17
CA PRO A 166 9.58 -2.89 -28.30
C PRO A 166 10.43 -4.15 -28.47
N ASN A 167 10.85 -4.73 -27.33
CA ASN A 167 11.50 -6.04 -27.31
C ASN A 167 10.42 -7.12 -27.39
N GLN A 168 10.01 -7.46 -28.63
CA GLN A 168 8.84 -8.32 -28.88
C GLN A 168 8.97 -9.68 -28.21
N ASP A 169 10.15 -10.28 -28.21
CA ASP A 169 10.37 -11.60 -27.57
C ASP A 169 9.99 -11.58 -26.08
N VAL A 170 10.27 -10.46 -25.37
CA VAL A 170 9.92 -10.31 -23.96
C VAL A 170 8.41 -10.19 -23.78
N PHE A 171 7.76 -9.38 -24.62
CA PHE A 171 6.30 -9.26 -24.57
C PHE A 171 5.60 -10.57 -24.89
N ASP A 172 6.08 -11.31 -25.90
CA ASP A 172 5.52 -12.62 -26.30
C ASP A 172 5.64 -13.63 -25.13
N ILE A 173 6.76 -13.64 -24.40
CA ILE A 173 6.96 -14.51 -23.24
C ILE A 173 6.00 -14.11 -22.11
N ILE A 174 5.84 -12.83 -21.82
CA ILE A 174 4.91 -12.34 -20.78
C ILE A 174 3.47 -12.72 -21.15
N GLU A 175 3.04 -12.39 -22.37
CA GLU A 175 1.68 -12.65 -22.86
C GLU A 175 1.33 -14.16 -22.88
N ALA A 176 2.29 -15.01 -23.25
CA ALA A 176 2.12 -16.48 -23.23
C ALA A 176 2.02 -17.04 -21.80
N SER A 177 2.51 -16.31 -20.79
CA SER A 177 2.58 -16.78 -19.40
C SER A 177 1.38 -16.40 -18.55
N VAL A 178 0.50 -15.51 -19.03
CA VAL A 178 -0.61 -14.93 -18.27
C VAL A 178 -1.98 -15.31 -18.84
N ARG A 179 -3.04 -15.24 -18.01
CA ARG A 179 -4.43 -15.54 -18.41
C ARG A 179 -5.11 -14.35 -19.07
N LEU A 180 -4.62 -13.13 -18.78
CA LEU A 180 -5.19 -11.86 -19.21
C LEU A 180 -4.17 -11.05 -20.04
N PRO A 181 -3.72 -11.57 -21.20
CA PRO A 181 -2.60 -10.96 -21.95
C PRO A 181 -2.91 -9.55 -22.44
N THR A 182 -4.15 -9.26 -22.82
CA THR A 182 -4.56 -7.93 -23.30
C THR A 182 -4.46 -6.88 -22.20
N GLU A 183 -4.92 -7.19 -21.00
CA GLU A 183 -4.89 -6.31 -19.84
C GLU A 183 -3.45 -6.09 -19.36
N VAL A 184 -2.67 -7.15 -19.25
CA VAL A 184 -1.25 -7.10 -18.85
C VAL A 184 -0.44 -6.25 -19.82
N ARG A 185 -0.60 -6.49 -21.13
CA ARG A 185 0.07 -5.71 -22.18
C ARG A 185 -0.34 -4.23 -22.12
N GLY A 186 -1.63 -3.95 -22.01
CA GLY A 186 -2.17 -2.60 -21.95
C GLY A 186 -1.66 -1.83 -20.72
N ASP A 187 -1.57 -2.47 -19.55
CA ASP A 187 -1.04 -1.83 -18.34
C ASP A 187 0.46 -1.53 -18.47
N LEU A 188 1.27 -2.44 -19.03
CA LEU A 188 2.69 -2.18 -19.31
C LEU A 188 2.89 -1.00 -20.29
N GLU A 189 2.09 -0.93 -21.34
CA GLU A 189 2.11 0.19 -22.29
C GLU A 189 1.66 1.51 -21.64
N SER A 190 0.71 1.46 -20.72
CA SER A 190 0.27 2.62 -19.93
C SER A 190 1.38 3.16 -19.03
N MET A 191 2.17 2.29 -18.41
CA MET A 191 3.35 2.67 -17.62
C MET A 191 4.42 3.33 -18.50
N ILE A 192 4.68 2.77 -19.69
CA ILE A 192 5.60 3.36 -20.68
C ILE A 192 5.12 4.77 -21.09
N ALA A 193 3.84 4.92 -21.38
CA ALA A 193 3.26 6.21 -21.76
C ALA A 193 3.37 7.26 -20.64
N ALA A 194 3.12 6.86 -19.40
CA ALA A 194 3.25 7.71 -18.21
C ALA A 194 4.70 8.19 -18.02
N ASN A 195 5.68 7.27 -18.07
CA ASN A 195 7.09 7.62 -17.95
C ASN A 195 7.55 8.55 -19.08
N ASN A 196 7.07 8.34 -20.31
CA ASN A 196 7.37 9.22 -21.44
C ASN A 196 6.80 10.63 -21.26
N VAL A 197 5.58 10.75 -20.68
CA VAL A 197 5.00 12.07 -20.35
C VAL A 197 5.85 12.75 -19.29
N MET A 198 6.24 12.06 -18.23
CA MET A 198 7.10 12.61 -17.17
C MET A 198 8.41 13.12 -17.74
N GLY A 199 9.09 12.34 -18.60
CA GLY A 199 10.35 12.73 -19.24
C GLY A 199 10.21 13.99 -20.09
N ARG A 200 9.19 14.04 -20.95
CA ARG A 200 8.93 15.20 -21.81
C ARG A 200 8.64 16.48 -21.00
N GLU A 201 7.81 16.37 -19.97
CA GLU A 201 7.45 17.53 -19.14
C GLU A 201 8.62 17.99 -18.26
N LEU A 202 9.50 17.07 -17.81
CA LEU A 202 10.73 17.44 -17.12
C LEU A 202 11.69 18.22 -18.04
N VAL A 203 11.90 17.78 -19.28
CA VAL A 203 12.76 18.50 -20.22
C VAL A 203 12.24 19.91 -20.48
N LYS A 204 10.91 20.08 -20.66
CA LYS A 204 10.29 21.42 -20.79
C LYS A 204 10.54 22.28 -19.54
N PHE A 205 10.39 21.69 -18.34
CA PHE A 205 10.69 22.37 -17.07
C PHE A 205 12.14 22.84 -17.02
N LEU A 206 13.10 21.99 -17.37
CA LEU A 206 14.51 22.36 -17.41
C LEU A 206 14.79 23.49 -18.40
N ASP A 207 14.15 23.49 -19.59
CA ASP A 207 14.29 24.55 -20.60
C ASP A 207 13.67 25.87 -20.11
N GLU A 208 12.50 25.81 -19.46
CA GLU A 208 11.81 26.98 -18.91
C GLU A 208 12.67 27.69 -17.86
N TYR A 209 13.32 26.97 -16.97
CA TYR A 209 14.17 27.51 -15.92
C TYR A 209 15.63 27.70 -16.36
N GLY A 210 16.00 27.23 -17.57
CA GLY A 210 17.37 27.32 -18.11
C GLY A 210 18.37 26.46 -17.35
N LEU A 211 17.92 25.27 -16.88
CA LEU A 211 18.72 24.26 -16.20
C LEU A 211 19.24 23.22 -17.20
N ASP A 212 20.47 22.78 -17.03
CA ASP A 212 21.04 21.67 -17.81
C ASP A 212 20.59 20.31 -17.27
N ASP A 213 20.39 20.18 -15.94
CA ASP A 213 19.99 18.98 -15.22
C ASP A 213 19.19 19.33 -13.96
N VAL A 214 18.82 18.32 -13.16
CA VAL A 214 18.06 18.48 -11.90
C VAL A 214 18.95 18.52 -10.64
N GLU A 215 20.26 18.30 -10.73
CA GLU A 215 21.12 17.98 -9.57
C GLU A 215 21.18 19.08 -8.50
N GLY A 216 21.27 20.35 -8.92
CA GLY A 216 21.26 21.48 -8.00
C GLY A 216 19.95 21.58 -7.22
N LEU A 217 18.81 21.45 -7.92
CA LEU A 217 17.48 21.47 -7.35
C LEU A 217 17.24 20.25 -6.44
N ALA A 218 17.65 19.05 -6.88
CA ALA A 218 17.54 17.82 -6.10
C ALA A 218 18.31 17.92 -4.79
N THR A 219 19.55 18.44 -4.83
CA THR A 219 20.37 18.65 -3.62
C THR A 219 19.68 19.59 -2.63
N ALA A 220 19.09 20.69 -3.10
CA ALA A 220 18.38 21.64 -2.25
C ALA A 220 17.12 21.02 -1.59
N ILE A 221 16.32 20.28 -2.38
CA ILE A 221 15.13 19.58 -1.89
C ILE A 221 15.51 18.52 -0.84
N HIS A 222 16.45 17.64 -1.15
CA HIS A 222 16.90 16.57 -0.26
C HIS A 222 17.47 17.12 1.06
N SER A 223 18.35 18.10 0.99
CA SER A 223 18.96 18.70 2.18
C SER A 223 17.93 19.38 3.08
N ARG A 224 16.94 20.07 2.49
CA ARG A 224 15.84 20.69 3.25
C ARG A 224 14.97 19.65 3.93
N SER A 225 14.58 18.60 3.23
CA SER A 225 13.73 17.54 3.75
C SER A 225 14.44 16.73 4.83
N GLU A 226 15.73 16.40 4.65
CA GLU A 226 16.53 15.70 5.65
C GLU A 226 16.66 16.55 6.92
N ALA A 227 16.98 17.84 6.78
CA ALA A 227 17.08 18.74 7.92
C ALA A 227 15.76 18.85 8.71
N GLN A 228 14.62 18.86 8.02
CA GLN A 228 13.28 18.89 8.62
C GLN A 228 12.98 17.59 9.36
N THR A 229 13.24 16.43 8.76
CA THR A 229 13.03 15.12 9.40
C THR A 229 13.94 14.98 10.65
N ARG A 230 15.22 15.32 10.53
CA ARG A 230 16.15 15.30 11.69
C ARG A 230 15.72 16.26 12.80
N LYS A 231 15.18 17.44 12.44
CA LYS A 231 14.63 18.37 13.42
C LYS A 231 13.45 17.74 14.17
N ALA A 232 12.52 17.11 13.47
CA ALA A 232 11.36 16.45 14.08
C ALA A 232 11.79 15.29 15.01
N ILE A 233 12.81 14.51 14.63
CA ILE A 233 13.34 13.43 15.47
C ILE A 233 13.93 13.98 16.76
N ARG A 234 14.68 15.10 16.71
CA ARG A 234 15.27 15.72 17.92
C ARG A 234 14.24 16.20 18.95
N GLU A 235 12.98 16.36 18.56
CA GLU A 235 11.89 16.70 19.49
C GLU A 235 11.46 15.50 20.35
N TRP A 236 11.85 14.28 19.98
CA TRP A 236 11.51 13.06 20.69
C TRP A 236 12.65 12.64 21.65
N PRO A 237 12.34 12.05 22.81
CA PRO A 237 13.36 11.60 23.75
C PRO A 237 14.16 10.42 23.18
N ASN A 238 15.49 10.46 23.41
CA ASN A 238 16.35 9.32 23.12
C ASN A 238 15.91 8.09 23.92
N GLY A 239 15.94 6.91 23.32
CA GLY A 239 15.55 5.68 23.98
C GLY A 239 15.29 4.53 23.02
N SER A 240 14.92 3.40 23.58
CA SER A 240 14.48 2.21 22.84
C SER A 240 13.07 1.85 23.30
N TYR A 241 12.13 1.81 22.36
CA TYR A 241 10.70 1.64 22.61
C TYR A 241 10.22 0.39 21.87
N ALA A 242 9.81 -0.62 22.64
CA ALA A 242 9.49 -1.93 22.10
C ALA A 242 7.99 -2.22 22.15
N ALA A 243 7.52 -2.94 21.14
CA ALA A 243 6.18 -3.50 21.12
C ALA A 243 6.16 -4.85 20.40
N GLU A 244 5.08 -5.59 20.64
CA GLU A 244 4.75 -6.80 19.88
C GLU A 244 3.27 -6.82 19.50
N VAL A 245 2.98 -7.47 18.36
CA VAL A 245 1.63 -7.68 17.83
C VAL A 245 1.51 -9.13 17.38
N LEU A 246 0.40 -9.75 17.76
CA LEU A 246 0.06 -11.12 17.36
C LEU A 246 -0.90 -11.08 16.17
N LEU A 247 -0.62 -11.92 15.17
CA LEU A 247 -1.40 -12.09 13.95
C LEU A 247 -1.87 -13.54 13.81
N ASP A 248 -2.95 -13.74 13.07
CA ASP A 248 -3.48 -15.10 12.82
C ASP A 248 -2.47 -15.98 12.05
N GLY A 249 -1.63 -15.36 11.18
CA GLY A 249 -0.76 -16.14 10.30
C GLY A 249 -1.56 -17.03 9.34
N TYR A 250 -1.00 -18.17 8.96
CA TYR A 250 -1.74 -19.17 8.17
C TYR A 250 -2.11 -20.38 9.04
N ASP A 251 -1.17 -21.27 9.29
CA ASP A 251 -1.37 -22.46 10.15
C ASP A 251 -1.03 -22.19 11.62
N VAL A 252 -0.13 -21.24 11.85
CA VAL A 252 0.37 -20.84 13.16
C VAL A 252 0.28 -19.34 13.34
N ASP A 253 0.13 -18.91 14.58
CA ASP A 253 0.17 -17.48 14.92
C ASP A 253 1.55 -16.90 14.62
N VAL A 254 1.56 -15.65 14.13
CA VAL A 254 2.77 -14.90 13.83
C VAL A 254 2.90 -13.75 14.82
N THR A 255 4.03 -13.69 15.52
CA THR A 255 4.38 -12.55 16.37
C THR A 255 5.30 -11.62 15.62
N LEU A 256 4.91 -10.36 15.48
CA LEU A 256 5.79 -9.30 15.01
C LEU A 256 6.30 -8.52 16.23
N LYS A 257 7.62 -8.28 16.29
CA LYS A 257 8.26 -7.46 17.31
C LYS A 257 9.02 -6.32 16.66
N ALA A 258 9.02 -5.18 17.31
CA ALA A 258 9.85 -4.03 16.92
C ALA A 258 10.39 -3.32 18.14
N SER A 259 11.65 -2.89 18.04
CA SER A 259 12.28 -1.91 18.94
C SER A 259 12.60 -0.67 18.13
N VAL A 260 11.90 0.42 18.40
CA VAL A 260 12.17 1.73 17.77
C VAL A 260 13.23 2.44 18.61
N ILE A 261 14.41 2.59 18.05
CA ILE A 261 15.60 3.16 18.73
C ILE A 261 15.78 4.59 18.22
N ILE A 262 15.58 5.56 19.10
CA ILE A 262 15.77 6.98 18.82
C ILE A 262 17.11 7.41 19.40
N LYS A 263 17.98 7.95 18.54
CA LYS A 263 19.30 8.46 18.96
C LYS A 263 19.59 9.77 18.24
N ASP A 264 19.64 10.84 19.02
CA ASP A 264 19.90 12.21 18.58
C ASP A 264 18.94 12.66 17.47
N ASP A 265 19.28 12.51 16.21
CA ASP A 265 18.47 12.90 15.05
C ASP A 265 18.26 11.78 14.03
N SER A 266 18.34 10.54 14.51
CA SER A 266 18.13 9.33 13.70
C SER A 266 17.25 8.32 14.41
N ILE A 267 16.56 7.49 13.63
CA ILE A 267 15.75 6.38 14.12
C ILE A 267 16.19 5.08 13.44
N HIS A 268 16.35 4.05 14.26
CA HIS A 268 16.57 2.69 13.82
C HIS A 268 15.47 1.78 14.34
N VAL A 269 14.90 0.91 13.47
CA VAL A 269 13.87 -0.06 13.85
C VAL A 269 14.46 -1.46 13.79
N ASP A 270 14.60 -2.11 14.93
CA ASP A 270 15.07 -3.49 15.03
C ASP A 270 13.89 -4.45 15.23
N TYR A 271 13.76 -5.42 14.33
CA TYR A 271 12.70 -6.46 14.33
C TYR A 271 13.15 -7.80 14.93
N THR A 272 14.24 -7.82 15.69
CA THR A 272 14.74 -9.03 16.37
C THR A 272 13.67 -9.62 17.29
N GLY A 273 13.46 -10.94 17.21
CA GLY A 273 12.44 -11.67 17.97
C GLY A 273 11.10 -11.80 17.26
N THR A 274 10.96 -11.27 16.04
CA THR A 274 9.85 -11.59 15.14
C THR A 274 9.89 -13.06 14.73
N SER A 275 8.72 -13.68 14.54
CA SER A 275 8.56 -15.09 14.12
C SER A 275 9.36 -15.43 12.86
N ASP A 276 9.75 -16.69 12.74
CA ASP A 276 10.43 -17.23 11.56
C ASP A 276 9.56 -17.15 10.31
N GLN A 277 10.19 -17.19 9.14
CA GLN A 277 9.52 -17.34 7.85
C GLN A 277 8.65 -18.60 7.80
N VAL A 278 7.62 -18.59 6.96
CA VAL A 278 6.67 -19.71 6.81
C VAL A 278 6.65 -20.23 5.37
N LEU A 279 6.15 -21.47 5.20
CA LEU A 279 5.97 -22.10 3.88
C LEU A 279 4.71 -21.61 3.15
N HIS A 280 4.23 -20.43 3.50
CA HIS A 280 3.06 -19.82 2.89
C HIS A 280 3.40 -18.44 2.34
N SER A 281 2.63 -17.99 1.37
CA SER A 281 2.86 -16.77 0.59
C SER A 281 2.60 -15.47 1.35
N ILE A 282 2.92 -15.44 2.65
CA ILE A 282 2.75 -14.27 3.53
C ILE A 282 4.07 -13.64 3.98
N ASN A 283 5.21 -14.15 3.52
CA ASN A 283 6.51 -13.63 3.90
C ASN A 283 6.74 -12.22 3.34
N CYS A 284 7.24 -11.32 4.17
CA CYS A 284 7.43 -9.91 3.87
C CYS A 284 8.92 -9.60 3.63
N ARG A 285 9.30 -9.23 2.42
CA ARG A 285 10.69 -8.94 2.06
C ARG A 285 11.18 -7.60 2.61
N THR A 286 12.49 -7.46 2.70
CA THR A 286 13.19 -6.32 3.29
C THR A 286 12.76 -4.97 2.73
N ASN A 287 12.64 -4.85 1.41
CA ASN A 287 12.22 -3.61 0.75
C ASN A 287 10.79 -3.18 1.13
N TYR A 288 9.88 -4.14 1.26
CA TYR A 288 8.50 -3.89 1.70
C TYR A 288 8.42 -3.55 3.19
N ARG A 289 9.18 -4.27 4.03
CA ARG A 289 9.32 -3.97 5.47
C ARG A 289 9.82 -2.54 5.67
N TYR A 290 10.94 -2.18 5.03
CA TYR A 290 11.56 -0.86 5.15
C TYR A 290 10.60 0.25 4.72
N ALA A 291 9.88 0.05 3.62
CA ALA A 291 8.89 1.02 3.15
C ALA A 291 7.80 1.31 4.19
N HIS A 292 7.28 0.28 4.87
CA HIS A 292 6.28 0.45 5.92
C HIS A 292 6.86 1.04 7.22
N SER A 293 8.13 0.75 7.54
CA SER A 293 8.86 1.40 8.64
C SER A 293 8.98 2.90 8.43
N VAL A 294 9.43 3.29 7.23
CA VAL A 294 9.55 4.70 6.84
C VAL A 294 8.18 5.39 6.82
N TYR A 295 7.18 4.75 6.23
CA TYR A 295 5.83 5.30 6.16
C TYR A 295 5.26 5.59 7.55
N ALA A 296 5.35 4.63 8.46
CA ALA A 296 4.87 4.79 9.83
C ALA A 296 5.52 5.99 10.53
N LEU A 297 6.85 6.06 10.47
CA LEU A 297 7.61 7.14 11.09
C LEU A 297 7.34 8.50 10.43
N LYS A 298 7.22 8.54 9.10
CA LYS A 298 6.88 9.74 8.35
C LYS A 298 5.51 10.32 8.77
N CYS A 299 4.51 9.46 8.98
CA CYS A 299 3.18 9.89 9.47
C CYS A 299 3.25 10.57 10.84
N LEU A 300 4.16 10.14 11.72
CA LEU A 300 4.29 10.68 13.07
C LEU A 300 5.21 11.91 13.15
N LEU A 301 6.29 11.91 12.34
CA LEU A 301 7.33 12.95 12.40
C LEU A 301 6.93 14.22 11.64
N ASP A 302 6.61 14.05 10.36
CA ASP A 302 6.42 15.17 9.44
C ASP A 302 5.57 14.74 8.25
N PRO A 303 4.23 14.67 8.38
CA PRO A 303 3.34 14.28 7.29
C PRO A 303 3.23 15.35 6.19
N GLU A 304 3.59 16.61 6.45
CA GLU A 304 3.38 17.73 5.55
C GLU A 304 4.46 17.86 4.46
N THR A 305 5.71 17.50 4.76
CA THR A 305 6.79 17.56 3.76
C THR A 305 6.55 16.52 2.67
N PRO A 306 6.52 16.90 1.38
CA PRO A 306 6.36 15.94 0.29
C PRO A 306 7.47 14.89 0.28
N ASN A 307 7.10 13.66 -0.09
CA ASN A 307 8.02 12.52 -0.07
C ASN A 307 9.17 12.69 -1.07
N ASN A 308 10.38 12.48 -0.59
CA ASN A 308 11.61 12.44 -1.39
C ASN A 308 12.71 11.75 -0.60
N GLU A 309 13.88 11.56 -1.22
CA GLU A 309 15.03 10.89 -0.60
C GLU A 309 15.43 11.49 0.75
N GLY A 310 15.42 12.81 0.89
CA GLY A 310 15.83 13.49 2.13
C GLY A 310 14.98 13.10 3.35
N CYS A 311 13.70 12.79 3.14
CA CYS A 311 12.81 12.40 4.23
C CYS A 311 13.20 11.05 4.86
N ILE A 312 13.88 10.17 4.12
CA ILE A 312 14.14 8.79 4.54
C ILE A 312 15.56 8.58 5.08
N VAL A 313 16.51 9.45 4.73
CA VAL A 313 17.92 9.32 5.13
C VAL A 313 18.14 9.08 6.63
N PRO A 314 17.43 9.73 7.57
CA PRO A 314 17.63 9.51 8.99
C PRO A 314 17.01 8.23 9.56
N ILE A 315 16.35 7.44 8.73
CA ILE A 315 15.56 6.26 9.13
C ILE A 315 16.21 4.99 8.57
N THR A 316 16.46 4.01 9.43
CA THR A 316 17.00 2.70 9.05
C THR A 316 16.21 1.60 9.73
N ASP A 317 16.26 0.39 9.19
CA ASP A 317 15.68 -0.78 9.83
C ASP A 317 16.53 -2.05 9.60
N GLU A 318 16.34 -3.04 10.48
CA GLU A 318 16.91 -4.37 10.31
C GLU A 318 15.99 -5.48 10.83
N ALA A 319 16.17 -6.69 10.30
CA ALA A 319 15.52 -7.91 10.77
C ALA A 319 16.44 -9.11 10.55
N PRO A 320 16.47 -10.10 11.45
CA PRO A 320 17.27 -11.31 11.28
C PRO A 320 16.91 -12.07 10.01
N LEU A 321 17.93 -12.56 9.29
CA LEU A 321 17.70 -13.41 8.12
C LEU A 321 16.97 -14.70 8.52
N GLY A 322 15.95 -15.06 7.76
CA GLY A 322 15.09 -16.22 8.01
C GLY A 322 13.86 -15.93 8.86
N CYS A 323 13.70 -14.71 9.37
CA CYS A 323 12.41 -14.30 9.95
C CYS A 323 11.40 -13.89 8.85
N ILE A 324 10.11 -13.83 9.19
CA ILE A 324 9.03 -13.51 8.24
C ILE A 324 9.16 -12.11 7.61
N LEU A 325 9.93 -11.20 8.25
CA LEU A 325 10.23 -9.83 7.77
C LEU A 325 11.56 -9.73 7.01
N ASN A 326 12.32 -10.81 6.88
CA ASN A 326 13.56 -10.94 6.11
C ASN A 326 13.75 -12.39 5.68
N PRO A 327 12.84 -12.95 4.85
CA PRO A 327 12.83 -14.36 4.50
C PRO A 327 13.92 -14.72 3.49
N GLN A 328 14.14 -16.02 3.31
CA GLN A 328 15.00 -16.56 2.26
C GLN A 328 14.45 -16.24 0.85
N HIS A 329 15.32 -16.08 -0.15
CA HIS A 329 14.96 -15.67 -1.53
C HIS A 329 13.92 -16.55 -2.23
N TRP A 330 13.87 -17.84 -1.92
CA TRP A 330 12.97 -18.79 -2.56
C TRP A 330 11.55 -18.78 -1.96
N THR A 331 11.33 -18.11 -0.83
CA THR A 331 10.02 -18.11 -0.14
C THR A 331 8.97 -17.39 -0.97
N ALA A 332 7.73 -17.87 -0.87
CA ALA A 332 6.58 -17.21 -1.43
C ALA A 332 6.21 -15.92 -0.65
N GLY A 333 5.69 -14.92 -1.33
CA GLY A 333 5.41 -13.61 -0.74
C GLY A 333 4.29 -12.80 -1.43
N ASN A 334 3.48 -13.40 -2.30
CA ASN A 334 2.44 -12.67 -3.02
C ASN A 334 1.43 -11.98 -2.10
N SER A 335 1.13 -12.58 -0.93
CA SER A 335 0.25 -12.01 0.10
C SER A 335 1.03 -11.34 1.26
N ARG A 336 2.23 -10.81 0.99
CA ARG A 336 3.10 -10.13 1.97
C ARG A 336 2.41 -9.00 2.74
N ASN A 337 1.38 -8.42 2.12
CA ASN A 337 0.57 -7.37 2.75
C ASN A 337 -0.11 -7.84 4.03
N LEU A 338 -0.42 -9.15 4.18
CA LEU A 338 -1.00 -9.69 5.41
C LEU A 338 -0.09 -9.48 6.64
N ILE A 339 1.21 -9.34 6.41
CA ILE A 339 2.21 -9.06 7.43
C ILE A 339 2.67 -7.59 7.38
N GLY A 340 3.07 -7.11 6.21
CA GLY A 340 3.70 -5.80 6.06
C GLY A 340 2.80 -4.62 6.41
N HIS A 341 1.49 -4.70 6.13
CA HIS A 341 0.54 -3.64 6.47
C HIS A 341 0.37 -3.43 7.98
N VAL A 342 0.80 -4.39 8.80
CA VAL A 342 0.71 -4.28 10.27
C VAL A 342 1.91 -3.54 10.87
N ILE A 343 3.00 -3.40 10.13
CA ILE A 343 4.22 -2.71 10.60
C ILE A 343 3.92 -1.28 11.10
N PRO A 344 3.13 -0.44 10.42
CA PRO A 344 2.79 0.87 10.95
C PRO A 344 2.10 0.81 12.31
N SER A 345 1.12 -0.06 12.49
CA SER A 345 0.43 -0.24 13.77
C SER A 345 1.38 -0.72 14.88
N LEU A 346 2.32 -1.62 14.56
CA LEU A 346 3.35 -2.07 15.50
C LEU A 346 4.26 -0.93 15.96
N ILE A 347 4.71 -0.06 15.02
CA ILE A 347 5.54 1.11 15.33
C ILE A 347 4.74 2.14 16.14
N PHE A 348 3.46 2.37 15.81
CA PHE A 348 2.59 3.26 16.59
C PHE A 348 2.43 2.76 18.02
N LYS A 349 2.23 1.46 18.20
CA LYS A 349 2.16 0.83 19.52
C LYS A 349 3.46 1.00 20.31
N ALA A 350 4.63 0.85 19.67
CA ALA A 350 5.91 1.05 20.32
C ALA A 350 6.11 2.50 20.78
N LEU A 351 5.55 3.46 20.06
CA LEU A 351 5.70 4.90 20.34
C LEU A 351 4.51 5.49 21.13
N GLU A 352 3.54 4.69 21.54
CA GLU A 352 2.35 5.12 22.30
C GLU A 352 2.73 5.91 23.57
N GLY A 353 3.74 5.48 24.30
CA GLY A 353 4.23 6.16 25.50
C GLY A 353 5.11 7.40 25.23
N VAL A 354 5.48 7.64 23.95
CA VAL A 354 6.37 8.75 23.54
C VAL A 354 5.58 9.90 22.95
N VAL A 355 4.66 9.58 22.03
CA VAL A 355 3.86 10.55 21.28
C VAL A 355 2.39 10.13 21.24
N PRO A 356 1.73 9.97 22.42
CA PRO A 356 0.37 9.45 22.50
C PRO A 356 -0.63 10.22 21.64
N GLU A 357 -0.42 11.55 21.49
CA GLU A 357 -1.28 12.43 20.69
C GLU A 357 -1.11 12.25 19.17
N LYS A 358 -0.06 11.58 18.70
CA LYS A 358 0.21 11.35 17.27
C LYS A 358 -0.11 9.94 16.82
N VAL A 359 -0.11 8.97 17.74
CA VAL A 359 -0.38 7.57 17.38
C VAL A 359 -1.85 7.31 17.09
N MET A 360 -2.09 6.26 16.34
CA MET A 360 -3.41 5.80 15.94
C MET A 360 -3.61 4.37 16.41
N GLY A 361 -4.84 4.00 16.78
CA GLY A 361 -5.25 2.62 17.03
C GLY A 361 -4.96 1.72 15.81
N ASP A 362 -4.89 0.41 16.03
CA ASP A 362 -4.70 -0.54 14.94
C ASP A 362 -5.89 -0.51 13.97
N SER A 363 -5.64 -0.71 12.69
CA SER A 363 -6.69 -0.60 11.66
C SER A 363 -7.14 -1.96 11.14
N GLY A 364 -8.44 -2.17 11.03
CA GLY A 364 -9.03 -3.33 10.37
C GLY A 364 -8.76 -3.41 8.87
N GLY A 365 -8.31 -2.30 8.27
CA GLY A 365 -7.74 -2.25 6.93
C GLY A 365 -6.24 -2.57 6.88
N ALA A 366 -5.61 -2.88 8.02
CA ALA A 366 -4.22 -3.31 8.16
C ALA A 366 -4.14 -4.76 8.69
N PRO A 367 -4.11 -5.76 7.80
CA PRO A 367 -3.98 -5.65 6.33
C PRO A 367 -5.32 -5.45 5.60
N ILE A 368 -5.23 -4.95 4.36
CA ILE A 368 -6.35 -4.98 3.43
C ILE A 368 -6.72 -6.44 3.12
N TRP A 369 -8.01 -6.75 3.16
CA TRP A 369 -8.52 -8.06 2.78
C TRP A 369 -8.79 -8.10 1.29
N ALA A 370 -8.55 -9.25 0.66
CA ALA A 370 -8.77 -9.44 -0.76
C ALA A 370 -9.47 -10.77 -1.07
N ALA A 371 -10.31 -10.74 -2.09
CA ALA A 371 -10.83 -11.93 -2.76
C ALA A 371 -10.43 -11.87 -4.25
N ASN A 372 -9.52 -12.73 -4.67
CA ASN A 372 -9.20 -12.90 -6.07
C ASN A 372 -10.16 -13.92 -6.70
N CYS A 373 -11.09 -13.42 -7.52
CA CYS A 373 -12.13 -14.20 -8.16
C CYS A 373 -11.69 -14.60 -9.57
N VAL A 374 -11.55 -15.88 -9.84
CA VAL A 374 -11.16 -16.40 -11.16
C VAL A 374 -12.10 -17.52 -11.60
N GLY A 375 -12.34 -17.60 -12.90
CA GLY A 375 -13.18 -18.63 -13.46
C GLY A 375 -13.46 -18.46 -14.95
N GLN A 376 -14.49 -19.15 -15.42
CA GLN A 376 -14.90 -19.13 -16.82
C GLN A 376 -16.34 -18.64 -16.94
N ARG A 377 -16.58 -17.68 -17.85
CA ARG A 377 -17.93 -17.20 -18.18
C ARG A 377 -18.72 -18.26 -18.92
N ASN A 378 -20.02 -18.00 -19.11
CA ASN A 378 -20.93 -18.92 -19.79
C ASN A 378 -20.58 -19.13 -21.28
N ASP A 379 -19.88 -18.20 -21.90
CA ASP A 379 -19.40 -18.25 -23.29
C ASP A 379 -18.01 -18.90 -23.43
N GLY A 380 -17.41 -19.35 -22.33
CA GLY A 380 -16.10 -19.98 -22.31
C GLY A 380 -14.93 -19.04 -22.11
N THR A 381 -15.14 -17.71 -22.08
CA THR A 381 -14.07 -16.75 -21.82
C THR A 381 -13.64 -16.79 -20.35
N GLN A 382 -12.34 -16.62 -20.10
CA GLN A 382 -11.79 -16.53 -18.75
C GLN A 382 -12.06 -15.15 -18.14
N TYR A 383 -12.17 -15.11 -16.82
CA TYR A 383 -12.16 -13.86 -16.06
C TYR A 383 -11.27 -13.97 -14.85
N GLY A 384 -10.70 -12.83 -14.45
CA GLY A 384 -9.98 -12.66 -13.20
C GLY A 384 -10.18 -11.24 -12.70
N SER A 385 -10.44 -11.08 -11.41
CA SER A 385 -10.54 -9.76 -10.77
C SER A 385 -10.32 -9.88 -9.28
N VAL A 386 -9.66 -8.88 -8.71
CA VAL A 386 -9.45 -8.75 -7.27
C VAL A 386 -10.48 -7.79 -6.70
N GLN A 387 -11.22 -8.23 -5.69
CA GLN A 387 -12.07 -7.38 -4.87
C GLN A 387 -11.40 -7.14 -3.52
N ASN A 388 -11.10 -5.89 -3.24
CA ASN A 388 -10.57 -5.46 -1.94
C ASN A 388 -11.73 -5.17 -0.96
N PHE A 389 -11.53 -5.56 0.32
CA PHE A 389 -12.45 -5.27 1.40
C PHE A 389 -11.70 -4.46 2.47
N HIS A 390 -12.23 -3.28 2.79
CA HIS A 390 -11.62 -2.39 3.76
C HIS A 390 -12.26 -2.57 5.13
N GLY A 391 -11.43 -2.59 6.18
CA GLY A 391 -11.89 -2.56 7.56
C GLY A 391 -11.92 -1.15 8.13
N GLY A 392 -12.31 -1.01 9.39
CA GLY A 392 -12.33 0.29 10.07
C GLY A 392 -10.92 0.81 10.35
N GLN A 393 -10.68 2.10 10.16
CA GLN A 393 -9.43 2.75 10.56
C GLN A 393 -9.34 2.86 12.09
N GLY A 394 -8.14 2.79 12.65
CA GLY A 394 -7.91 3.10 14.06
C GLY A 394 -8.21 4.57 14.38
N ALA A 395 -8.70 4.82 15.60
CA ALA A 395 -8.94 6.17 16.09
C ALA A 395 -7.64 6.92 16.40
N ARG A 396 -7.69 8.23 16.41
CA ARG A 396 -6.59 9.16 16.71
C ARG A 396 -6.96 10.07 17.88
N ALA A 397 -6.00 10.82 18.39
CA ALA A 397 -6.16 11.68 19.56
C ALA A 397 -7.33 12.70 19.49
N GLU A 398 -7.68 13.14 18.28
CA GLU A 398 -8.69 14.19 18.08
C GLU A 398 -9.86 13.74 17.20
N LEU A 399 -9.81 12.54 16.64
CA LEU A 399 -10.76 12.08 15.63
C LEU A 399 -11.09 10.60 15.78
N ASP A 400 -12.35 10.27 15.59
CA ASP A 400 -12.78 8.89 15.39
C ASP A 400 -12.10 8.28 14.15
N GLY A 401 -11.95 6.98 14.15
CA GLY A 401 -11.48 6.24 12.98
C GLY A 401 -12.50 6.32 11.85
N LEU A 402 -12.01 6.45 10.61
CA LEU A 402 -12.88 6.43 9.44
C LEU A 402 -13.38 5.01 9.17
N ASP A 403 -14.64 4.91 8.77
CA ASP A 403 -15.26 3.63 8.47
C ASP A 403 -14.74 3.10 7.13
N THR A 404 -14.48 1.79 7.05
CA THR A 404 -14.11 1.08 5.82
C THR A 404 -13.02 1.78 4.99
N LEU A 405 -11.91 2.16 5.64
CA LEU A 405 -10.79 2.82 4.99
C LEU A 405 -9.62 1.85 4.73
N SER A 406 -9.00 2.01 3.57
CA SER A 406 -7.76 1.30 3.23
C SER A 406 -6.55 1.97 3.89
N PHE A 407 -6.09 1.42 5.01
CA PHE A 407 -4.86 1.81 5.68
C PHE A 407 -3.97 0.57 5.89
N PRO A 408 -2.66 0.61 5.65
CA PRO A 408 -1.87 1.75 5.12
C PRO A 408 -1.82 1.81 3.59
N SER A 409 -2.50 0.90 2.85
CA SER A 409 -2.30 0.75 1.41
C SER A 409 -2.77 1.94 0.58
N ASN A 410 -3.75 2.71 1.05
CA ASN A 410 -4.36 3.82 0.31
C ASN A 410 -5.03 3.43 -1.03
N CYS A 411 -5.23 2.13 -1.28
CA CYS A 411 -5.97 1.66 -2.47
C CYS A 411 -7.43 2.08 -2.42
N LYS A 412 -8.00 2.39 -3.57
CA LYS A 412 -9.44 2.61 -3.72
C LYS A 412 -10.20 1.28 -3.75
N VAL A 413 -11.50 1.34 -3.57
CA VAL A 413 -12.41 0.20 -3.73
C VAL A 413 -12.94 0.19 -5.16
N THR A 414 -12.91 -0.95 -5.83
CA THR A 414 -13.63 -1.15 -7.08
C THR A 414 -15.14 -0.93 -6.84
N ALA A 415 -15.79 -0.12 -7.67
CA ALA A 415 -17.22 0.05 -7.63
C ALA A 415 -17.94 -1.31 -7.85
N ILE A 416 -19.07 -1.51 -7.17
CA ILE A 416 -19.84 -2.76 -7.25
C ILE A 416 -20.17 -3.10 -8.71
N GLU A 417 -20.63 -2.12 -9.47
CA GLU A 417 -21.03 -2.27 -10.86
C GLU A 417 -19.86 -2.72 -11.74
N MET A 418 -18.66 -2.15 -11.53
CA MET A 418 -17.46 -2.54 -12.28
C MET A 418 -17.03 -3.96 -11.93
N PHE A 419 -17.12 -4.33 -10.65
CA PHE A 419 -16.80 -5.69 -10.22
C PHE A 419 -17.79 -6.72 -10.79
N GLU A 420 -19.11 -6.42 -10.78
CA GLU A 420 -20.15 -7.29 -11.34
C GLU A 420 -20.07 -7.42 -12.87
N VAL A 421 -19.53 -6.43 -13.58
CA VAL A 421 -19.20 -6.53 -15.01
C VAL A 421 -18.00 -7.45 -15.23
N ALA A 422 -16.97 -7.34 -14.38
CA ALA A 422 -15.75 -8.14 -14.49
C ALA A 422 -15.97 -9.61 -14.10
N VAL A 423 -16.80 -9.87 -13.09
CA VAL A 423 -17.01 -11.20 -12.47
C VAL A 423 -18.51 -11.52 -12.43
N PRO A 424 -18.97 -12.73 -12.75
CA PRO A 424 -20.40 -13.07 -12.74
C PRO A 424 -20.94 -13.27 -11.31
N VAL A 425 -20.95 -12.21 -10.52
CA VAL A 425 -21.48 -12.16 -9.15
C VAL A 425 -22.60 -11.14 -9.02
N LEU A 426 -23.38 -11.26 -7.95
CA LEU A 426 -24.27 -10.24 -7.44
C LEU A 426 -23.80 -9.87 -6.03
N THR A 427 -23.56 -8.60 -5.77
CA THR A 427 -23.34 -8.06 -4.44
C THR A 427 -24.69 -7.83 -3.76
N GLU A 428 -25.14 -8.79 -2.95
CA GLU A 428 -26.46 -8.76 -2.29
C GLU A 428 -26.50 -7.74 -1.13
N ARG A 429 -25.33 -7.51 -0.47
CA ARG A 429 -25.18 -6.57 0.63
C ARG A 429 -23.81 -5.93 0.61
N LYS A 430 -23.74 -4.65 0.97
CA LYS A 430 -22.53 -3.92 1.35
C LYS A 430 -22.94 -2.86 2.36
N GLU A 431 -22.69 -3.12 3.64
CA GLU A 431 -23.19 -2.31 4.75
C GLU A 431 -22.15 -2.20 5.87
N LEU A 432 -22.18 -1.14 6.66
CA LEU A 432 -21.37 -1.00 7.87
C LEU A 432 -21.88 -1.94 8.97
N ILE A 433 -20.98 -2.37 9.85
CA ILE A 433 -21.32 -3.22 11.00
C ILE A 433 -21.31 -2.34 12.26
N ALA A 434 -22.47 -2.06 12.81
CA ALA A 434 -22.59 -1.31 14.07
C ALA A 434 -21.80 -2.02 15.18
N ASP A 435 -21.27 -1.26 16.14
CA ASP A 435 -20.44 -1.71 17.27
C ASP A 435 -19.13 -2.41 16.88
N SER A 436 -18.74 -2.44 15.60
CA SER A 436 -17.49 -3.10 15.20
C SER A 436 -16.24 -2.29 15.51
N GLY A 437 -16.31 -0.96 15.57
CA GLY A 437 -15.20 -0.10 15.99
C GLY A 437 -14.89 -0.20 17.48
N GLY A 438 -13.62 -0.26 17.83
CA GLY A 438 -13.15 -0.29 19.22
C GLY A 438 -13.58 0.97 19.97
N ALA A 439 -14.10 0.80 21.18
CA ALA A 439 -14.55 1.91 22.00
C ALA A 439 -13.38 2.72 22.53
N GLY A 440 -13.56 4.03 22.69
CA GLY A 440 -12.57 4.97 23.19
C GLY A 440 -13.17 6.36 23.35
N LYS A 441 -12.39 7.31 23.87
CA LYS A 441 -12.70 8.74 23.75
C LYS A 441 -13.01 9.08 22.28
N HIS A 442 -12.20 8.50 21.38
CA HIS A 442 -12.46 8.45 19.96
C HIS A 442 -12.63 6.99 19.54
N ARG A 443 -13.75 6.69 18.88
CA ARG A 443 -14.14 5.35 18.44
C ARG A 443 -13.31 4.94 17.21
N GLY A 444 -12.86 3.68 17.16
CA GLY A 444 -12.35 3.10 15.93
C GLY A 444 -13.41 3.08 14.82
N GLY A 445 -12.98 3.17 13.58
CA GLY A 445 -13.85 3.07 12.40
C GLY A 445 -14.54 1.70 12.32
N LEU A 446 -15.72 1.67 11.70
CA LEU A 446 -16.49 0.46 11.53
C LEU A 446 -15.95 -0.41 10.38
N GLY A 447 -16.01 -1.73 10.55
CA GLY A 447 -15.91 -2.70 9.48
C GLY A 447 -17.18 -2.77 8.64
N GLN A 448 -17.11 -3.54 7.56
CA GLN A 448 -18.24 -3.75 6.64
C GLN A 448 -18.60 -5.22 6.50
N ARG A 449 -19.86 -5.48 6.19
CA ARG A 449 -20.36 -6.77 5.71
C ARG A 449 -20.57 -6.69 4.21
N VAL A 450 -19.99 -7.64 3.47
CA VAL A 450 -20.20 -7.80 2.03
C VAL A 450 -20.67 -9.22 1.74
N VAL A 451 -21.77 -9.36 0.99
CA VAL A 451 -22.31 -10.67 0.59
C VAL A 451 -22.28 -10.77 -0.92
N LEU A 452 -21.50 -11.71 -1.44
CA LEU A 452 -21.35 -12.00 -2.86
C LEU A 452 -22.05 -13.32 -3.20
N ARG A 453 -22.89 -13.33 -4.24
CA ARG A 453 -23.52 -14.54 -4.74
C ARG A 453 -23.04 -14.85 -6.15
N ASN A 454 -22.58 -16.08 -6.41
CA ASN A 454 -22.21 -16.51 -7.76
C ASN A 454 -23.44 -16.66 -8.66
N LEU A 455 -23.51 -15.88 -9.74
CA LEU A 455 -24.54 -15.94 -10.79
C LEU A 455 -24.09 -16.75 -12.02
N GLY A 456 -22.80 -17.10 -12.13
CA GLY A 456 -22.26 -17.87 -13.24
C GLY A 456 -22.80 -19.31 -13.26
N LYS A 457 -22.90 -19.92 -14.44
CA LYS A 457 -23.23 -21.35 -14.58
C LYS A 457 -22.10 -22.27 -14.15
N ASN A 458 -20.86 -21.75 -14.19
CA ASN A 458 -19.66 -22.46 -13.76
C ASN A 458 -19.30 -22.15 -12.32
N PRO A 459 -18.66 -23.08 -11.59
CA PRO A 459 -18.06 -22.79 -10.30
C PRO A 459 -17.02 -21.68 -10.41
N MET A 460 -17.01 -20.76 -9.45
CA MET A 460 -16.03 -19.70 -9.29
C MET A 460 -15.01 -20.11 -8.25
N ASN A 461 -13.73 -19.95 -8.53
CA ASN A 461 -12.67 -20.04 -7.54
C ASN A 461 -12.43 -18.65 -6.96
N ILE A 462 -12.47 -18.55 -5.63
CA ILE A 462 -12.14 -17.34 -4.89
C ILE A 462 -10.93 -17.66 -4.02
N TYR A 463 -9.87 -16.86 -4.14
CA TYR A 463 -8.70 -16.97 -3.30
C TYR A 463 -8.73 -15.83 -2.29
N LEU A 464 -8.87 -16.20 -1.02
CA LEU A 464 -9.01 -15.26 0.09
C LEU A 464 -7.65 -14.94 0.71
N ALA A 465 -7.44 -13.67 1.00
CA ALA A 465 -6.35 -13.16 1.80
C ALA A 465 -6.93 -12.26 2.90
N SER A 466 -7.05 -12.79 4.11
CA SER A 466 -7.71 -12.13 5.25
C SER A 466 -6.87 -12.31 6.51
N GLU A 467 -7.04 -11.43 7.49
CA GLU A 467 -6.29 -11.41 8.75
C GLU A 467 -7.19 -10.83 9.86
N ARG A 468 -6.79 -10.84 11.13
CA ARG A 468 -7.56 -10.26 12.24
C ARG A 468 -8.89 -10.97 12.53
N VAL A 469 -8.95 -12.27 12.27
CA VAL A 469 -10.13 -13.12 12.59
C VAL A 469 -10.05 -13.68 14.01
N ARG A 470 -8.84 -14.00 14.50
CA ARG A 470 -8.57 -14.47 15.87
C ARG A 470 -7.97 -13.38 16.75
N HIS A 471 -7.14 -12.54 16.19
CA HIS A 471 -6.44 -11.45 16.87
C HIS A 471 -6.96 -10.10 16.37
N PRO A 472 -8.01 -9.53 17.00
CA PRO A 472 -8.62 -8.27 16.53
C PRO A 472 -7.67 -7.08 16.67
N CYS A 473 -8.01 -5.99 15.99
CA CYS A 473 -7.26 -4.74 16.03
C CYS A 473 -7.25 -4.15 17.44
N PHE A 474 -6.07 -3.81 17.97
CA PHE A 474 -5.94 -3.25 19.31
C PHE A 474 -6.20 -1.73 19.33
N GLY A 475 -6.71 -1.24 20.46
CA GLY A 475 -6.74 0.19 20.75
C GLY A 475 -5.43 0.69 21.33
N VAL A 476 -5.26 2.01 21.42
CA VAL A 476 -4.10 2.69 22.01
C VAL A 476 -4.56 3.71 23.06
N VAL A 477 -3.68 4.07 23.99
CA VAL A 477 -3.95 5.10 25.02
C VAL A 477 -5.26 4.78 25.78
N GLU A 478 -5.39 3.53 26.28
CA GLU A 478 -6.58 3.01 26.97
C GLU A 478 -7.81 2.73 26.06
N GLY A 479 -7.70 2.94 24.73
CA GLY A 479 -8.74 2.57 23.78
C GLY A 479 -8.94 1.05 23.72
N GLN A 480 -10.16 0.61 23.42
CA GLN A 480 -10.51 -0.80 23.32
C GLN A 480 -10.26 -1.35 21.91
N SER A 481 -10.15 -2.68 21.82
CA SER A 481 -10.02 -3.38 20.54
C SER A 481 -11.30 -3.26 19.72
N GLY A 482 -11.13 -3.24 18.37
CA GLY A 482 -12.23 -3.41 17.43
C GLY A 482 -12.75 -4.85 17.39
N SER A 483 -13.81 -5.10 16.62
CA SER A 483 -14.33 -6.45 16.40
C SER A 483 -13.40 -7.25 15.49
N ALA A 484 -13.34 -8.57 15.71
CA ALA A 484 -12.70 -9.50 14.79
C ALA A 484 -13.48 -9.64 13.48
N GLY A 485 -12.76 -9.91 12.38
CA GLY A 485 -13.36 -10.22 11.10
C GLY A 485 -13.94 -11.63 11.04
N LYS A 486 -14.77 -11.90 10.00
CA LYS A 486 -15.35 -13.22 9.75
C LYS A 486 -15.48 -13.50 8.26
N VAL A 487 -15.37 -14.77 7.90
CA VAL A 487 -15.68 -15.26 6.55
C VAL A 487 -16.66 -16.42 6.67
N MET A 488 -17.74 -16.39 5.89
CA MET A 488 -18.77 -17.42 5.88
C MET A 488 -19.12 -17.81 4.45
N LYS A 489 -19.42 -19.09 4.25
CA LYS A 489 -19.98 -19.63 3.00
C LYS A 489 -21.34 -20.25 3.28
N ASP A 490 -22.39 -19.76 2.62
CA ASP A 490 -23.78 -20.20 2.85
C ASP A 490 -24.15 -20.23 4.34
N GLY A 491 -23.75 -19.18 5.12
CA GLY A 491 -24.01 -19.06 6.56
C GLY A 491 -23.16 -19.95 7.47
N LYS A 492 -22.18 -20.69 6.93
CA LYS A 492 -21.24 -21.52 7.72
C LYS A 492 -19.85 -20.90 7.76
N PRO A 493 -19.14 -20.95 8.90
CA PRO A 493 -17.77 -20.48 8.99
C PRO A 493 -16.89 -21.10 7.91
N GLN A 494 -16.09 -20.26 7.26
CA GLN A 494 -15.12 -20.62 6.24
C GLN A 494 -13.72 -20.21 6.70
N PHE A 495 -12.71 -21.04 6.40
CA PHE A 495 -11.32 -20.64 6.64
C PHE A 495 -11.03 -19.33 5.87
N PRO A 496 -10.47 -18.30 6.53
CA PRO A 496 -10.41 -16.94 5.98
C PRO A 496 -9.30 -16.74 4.96
N LYS A 497 -8.53 -17.76 4.64
CA LYS A 497 -7.41 -17.74 3.71
C LYS A 497 -7.51 -18.88 2.69
N GLY A 498 -6.78 -18.74 1.58
CA GLY A 498 -6.70 -19.79 0.58
C GLY A 498 -7.95 -19.92 -0.31
N LYS A 499 -8.10 -21.06 -0.94
CA LYS A 499 -9.08 -21.30 -2.01
C LYS A 499 -10.47 -21.65 -1.47
N VAL A 500 -11.48 -20.91 -1.94
CA VAL A 500 -12.91 -21.21 -1.73
C VAL A 500 -13.59 -21.38 -3.10
N VAL A 501 -14.40 -22.42 -3.26
CA VAL A 501 -15.17 -22.65 -4.50
C VAL A 501 -16.63 -22.31 -4.26
N LEU A 502 -17.18 -21.36 -5.01
CA LEU A 502 -18.60 -21.03 -5.03
C LEU A 502 -19.28 -21.66 -6.26
N LYS A 503 -20.18 -22.61 -6.05
CA LYS A 503 -21.09 -23.10 -7.08
C LYS A 503 -22.15 -22.04 -7.39
N THR A 504 -22.83 -22.17 -8.52
CA THR A 504 -23.97 -21.30 -8.89
C THR A 504 -24.95 -21.12 -7.72
N GLY A 505 -25.28 -19.89 -7.41
CA GLY A 505 -26.23 -19.51 -6.36
C GLY A 505 -25.65 -19.50 -4.94
N GLN A 506 -24.47 -20.08 -4.69
CA GLN A 506 -23.82 -20.03 -3.36
C GLN A 506 -23.33 -18.62 -3.03
N ARG A 507 -23.23 -18.34 -1.72
CA ARG A 507 -22.84 -17.04 -1.16
C ARG A 507 -21.53 -17.12 -0.43
N LEU A 508 -20.72 -16.08 -0.58
CA LEU A 508 -19.61 -15.74 0.29
C LEU A 508 -19.99 -14.47 1.05
N GLU A 509 -19.90 -14.52 2.37
CA GLU A 509 -20.08 -13.37 3.25
C GLU A 509 -18.75 -13.05 3.91
N VAL A 510 -18.36 -11.79 3.86
CA VAL A 510 -17.14 -11.25 4.45
C VAL A 510 -17.52 -10.12 5.40
N GLU A 511 -17.14 -10.27 6.67
CA GLU A 511 -17.21 -9.20 7.68
C GLU A 511 -15.79 -8.76 7.99
N THR A 512 -15.44 -7.52 7.63
CA THR A 512 -14.11 -6.98 7.91
C THR A 512 -13.99 -6.50 9.35
N PRO A 513 -12.77 -6.48 9.94
CA PRO A 513 -12.56 -6.01 11.29
C PRO A 513 -12.86 -4.52 11.45
N GLY A 514 -13.29 -4.11 12.63
CA GLY A 514 -13.28 -2.71 13.06
C GLY A 514 -11.89 -2.24 13.47
N GLY A 515 -11.63 -0.94 13.45
CA GLY A 515 -10.40 -0.32 13.95
C GLY A 515 -10.37 -0.24 15.48
N GLY A 516 -9.18 -0.12 16.08
CA GLY A 516 -9.01 0.10 17.51
C GLY A 516 -9.38 1.52 17.94
N GLY A 517 -9.88 1.69 19.17
CA GLY A 517 -10.19 2.98 19.78
C GLY A 517 -8.96 3.72 20.27
N TRP A 518 -9.11 5.01 20.57
CA TRP A 518 -8.12 5.87 21.20
C TRP A 518 -8.70 6.54 22.45
N GLY A 519 -7.98 6.48 23.57
CA GLY A 519 -8.40 7.07 24.84
C GLY A 519 -9.50 6.25 25.55
N ALA A 520 -9.74 6.53 26.82
CA ALA A 520 -10.74 5.81 27.60
C ALA A 520 -12.18 6.04 27.07
N ALA A 521 -12.98 4.97 26.97
CA ALA A 521 -14.36 5.06 26.49
C ALA A 521 -15.25 5.94 27.37
N SER A 522 -14.96 6.03 28.68
CA SER A 522 -15.64 6.92 29.64
C SER A 522 -15.50 8.41 29.30
N ASP A 523 -14.47 8.78 28.55
CA ASP A 523 -14.15 10.16 28.20
C ASP A 523 -14.84 10.62 26.88
N ARG A 524 -15.60 9.71 26.21
CA ARG A 524 -16.35 10.05 25.01
C ARG A 524 -17.48 11.03 25.35
N SER A 525 -17.53 12.13 24.63
CA SER A 525 -18.56 13.15 24.87
C SER A 525 -19.96 12.62 24.55
N HIS A 526 -20.96 13.05 25.34
CA HIS A 526 -22.36 12.68 25.11
C HIS A 526 -22.82 13.05 23.69
N ALA A 527 -22.38 14.18 23.17
CA ALA A 527 -22.73 14.61 21.81
C ALA A 527 -22.28 13.63 20.73
N LEU A 528 -21.06 13.06 20.86
CA LEU A 528 -20.57 12.03 19.94
C LEU A 528 -21.33 10.72 20.11
N ILE A 529 -21.71 10.35 21.34
CA ILE A 529 -22.53 9.14 21.58
C ILE A 529 -23.93 9.31 20.96
N GLU A 530 -24.54 10.47 21.10
CA GLU A 530 -25.85 10.79 20.50
C GLU A 530 -25.78 10.80 18.97
N GLN A 531 -24.71 11.33 18.41
CA GLN A 531 -24.46 11.26 16.97
C GLN A 531 -24.34 9.80 16.50
N ASP A 532 -23.46 9.00 17.13
CA ASP A 532 -23.28 7.59 16.79
C ASP A 532 -24.59 6.80 16.86
N LEU A 533 -25.43 7.07 17.87
CA LEU A 533 -26.77 6.46 17.99
C LEU A 533 -27.70 6.86 16.85
N SER A 534 -27.72 8.16 16.51
CA SER A 534 -28.58 8.68 15.44
C SER A 534 -28.21 8.15 14.06
N GLU A 535 -26.92 7.88 13.85
CA GLU A 535 -26.36 7.35 12.61
C GLU A 535 -26.31 5.81 12.59
N ASN A 536 -26.78 5.14 13.65
CA ASN A 536 -26.72 3.68 13.83
C ASN A 536 -25.29 3.08 13.77
N LEU A 537 -24.29 3.85 14.18
CA LEU A 537 -22.89 3.39 14.23
C LEU A 537 -22.63 2.57 15.49
N ILE A 538 -23.37 2.86 16.59
CA ILE A 538 -23.38 2.06 17.81
C ILE A 538 -24.81 1.71 18.21
N THR A 539 -24.97 0.58 18.91
CA THR A 539 -26.28 0.19 19.45
C THR A 539 -26.58 0.91 20.77
N ALA A 540 -27.85 0.98 21.12
CA ALA A 540 -28.31 1.46 22.43
C ALA A 540 -27.67 0.69 23.60
N LYS A 541 -27.39 -0.60 23.39
CA LYS A 541 -26.71 -1.47 24.35
C LYS A 541 -25.26 -1.03 24.56
N ALA A 542 -24.51 -0.83 23.48
CA ALA A 542 -23.12 -0.40 23.55
C ALA A 542 -23.00 1.00 24.19
N ALA A 543 -23.88 1.94 23.84
CA ALA A 543 -23.92 3.27 24.45
C ALA A 543 -24.04 3.18 25.98
N LYS A 544 -24.91 2.32 26.49
CA LYS A 544 -25.14 2.15 27.92
C LYS A 544 -24.02 1.36 28.62
N GLU A 545 -23.64 0.20 28.08
CA GLU A 545 -22.76 -0.75 28.78
C GLU A 545 -21.27 -0.38 28.64
N ILE A 546 -20.87 0.22 27.51
CA ILE A 546 -19.47 0.51 27.22
C ILE A 546 -19.14 1.97 27.51
N TYR A 547 -20.00 2.89 27.07
CA TYR A 547 -19.77 4.34 27.23
C TYR A 547 -20.43 4.92 28.48
N GLY A 548 -21.25 4.14 29.23
CA GLY A 548 -21.94 4.63 30.42
C GLY A 548 -23.01 5.68 30.15
N TYR A 549 -23.51 5.76 28.91
CA TYR A 549 -24.49 6.76 28.50
C TYR A 549 -25.87 6.51 29.18
N SER A 550 -26.37 7.55 29.84
CA SER A 550 -27.67 7.52 30.55
C SER A 550 -28.72 8.47 29.95
N GLY A 551 -28.38 9.12 28.83
CA GLY A 551 -29.30 10.05 28.15
C GLY A 551 -30.43 9.35 27.39
N PRO A 552 -31.35 10.10 26.78
CA PRO A 552 -32.45 9.54 26.02
C PRO A 552 -31.94 8.81 24.76
N ILE A 553 -32.43 7.62 24.54
CA ILE A 553 -32.18 6.84 23.31
C ILE A 553 -33.42 6.91 22.47
N ALA A 554 -33.39 7.59 21.32
CA ALA A 554 -34.49 7.58 20.37
C ALA A 554 -34.73 6.11 19.94
N ALA A 555 -36.02 5.70 19.93
CA ALA A 555 -36.35 4.39 19.37
C ALA A 555 -35.87 4.34 17.91
N ALA A 556 -35.10 3.28 17.57
CA ALA A 556 -34.67 3.06 16.19
C ALA A 556 -35.93 3.11 15.30
N ALA A 557 -35.92 3.92 14.26
CA ALA A 557 -36.92 3.81 13.21
C ALA A 557 -36.76 2.43 12.56
N GLU A 558 -37.78 1.59 12.64
CA GLU A 558 -37.82 0.23 12.06
C GLU A 558 -37.69 0.26 10.52
#